data_76c694010b231fa00eaa6d4a6883c33f
#
_entry.id   76c694010b231fa00eaa6d4a6883c33f
#
_cell.length_a   1.000
_cell.length_b   1.000
_cell.length_c   1.000
_cell.angle_alpha   90.00
_cell.angle_beta   90.00
_cell.angle_gamma   90.00
#
_symmetry.space_group_name_H-M   'P 1'
#
loop_
_entity.id
_entity.type
_entity.pdbx_description
1 polymer ?
#
loop_
_entity_poly.entity_id
_entity_poly.type
_entity_poly.pdbx_seq_one_letter_code
_entity_poly.pdbx_strand_id
1 'polypeptide(L)'
;MTKMRRGLMVMVAAVLGCSAGAALAQPFPGGLPACLAELHTCHADLGTCTTALDVRSADLGTCATALDVSSADLGTCATDLKTCRATLSDAQQSAGSCLADLNACAANLETCTTDLSSCHATPPAGTTFSASGQTTCWNSSGVVIPCAGTGQDGDTQAGAPLSYTDNGDGTISDHNTKLVWEKKGSDGSIHDVNFVYTWANAFAVHIATLNAANFAGHDDWRLPNVRELQSIANYENFNPSVSSEFNTACTPGAATVLTGSCTTAAQYWASTTSARAPTFAWAVIFSDGLVGEFSKAFVFRVRAVRGGL
;
A
#
# COMPACT_ATOMS: atom_id res chain seq x y z
N MET A 1 -5.85 -36.36 -4.51
CA MET A 1 -4.42 -36.01 -4.55
C MET A 1 -4.11 -34.85 -5.51
N THR A 2 -4.65 -34.80 -6.74
CA THR A 2 -4.32 -33.78 -7.76
C THR A 2 -4.79 -32.34 -7.43
N LYS A 3 -5.91 -32.17 -6.74
CA LYS A 3 -6.43 -30.84 -6.35
C LYS A 3 -5.66 -30.20 -5.16
N MET A 4 -5.15 -31.02 -4.26
CA MET A 4 -4.38 -30.56 -3.09
C MET A 4 -2.97 -30.10 -3.50
N ARG A 5 -2.33 -30.75 -4.47
CA ARG A 5 -1.04 -30.33 -5.05
C ARG A 5 -1.13 -28.97 -5.78
N ARG A 6 -2.25 -28.67 -6.46
CA ARG A 6 -2.45 -27.37 -7.13
C ARG A 6 -2.66 -26.20 -6.16
N GLY A 7 -3.40 -26.41 -5.08
CA GLY A 7 -3.61 -25.37 -4.05
C GLY A 7 -2.31 -24.98 -3.33
N LEU A 8 -1.48 -25.97 -3.00
CA LEU A 8 -0.19 -25.72 -2.33
C LEU A 8 0.84 -25.04 -3.25
N MET A 9 0.88 -25.38 -4.52
CA MET A 9 1.76 -24.76 -5.50
C MET A 9 1.42 -23.29 -5.76
N VAL A 10 0.15 -22.92 -5.74
CA VAL A 10 -0.29 -21.53 -5.90
C VAL A 10 0.06 -20.69 -4.68
N MET A 11 -0.05 -21.22 -3.45
CA MET A 11 0.36 -20.51 -2.25
C MET A 11 1.88 -20.28 -2.17
N VAL A 12 2.69 -21.27 -2.55
CA VAL A 12 4.16 -21.13 -2.55
C VAL A 12 4.62 -20.13 -3.60
N ALA A 13 3.96 -20.07 -4.76
CA ALA A 13 4.28 -19.08 -5.80
C ALA A 13 3.94 -17.64 -5.38
N ALA A 14 2.88 -17.44 -4.59
CA ALA A 14 2.52 -16.12 -4.08
C ALA A 14 3.49 -15.58 -3.01
N VAL A 15 4.14 -16.47 -2.26
CA VAL A 15 5.12 -16.07 -1.22
C VAL A 15 6.54 -15.87 -1.79
N LEU A 16 6.88 -16.59 -2.85
CA LEU A 16 8.18 -16.43 -3.53
C LEU A 16 8.26 -15.18 -4.42
N GLY A 17 7.13 -14.49 -4.67
CA GLY A 17 7.08 -13.21 -5.38
C GLY A 17 7.56 -12.00 -4.55
N CYS A 18 7.82 -12.15 -3.27
CA CYS A 18 8.51 -11.13 -2.47
C CYS A 18 10.00 -11.10 -2.80
N SER A 19 10.35 -10.59 -3.98
CA SER A 19 11.73 -10.31 -4.33
C SER A 19 12.27 -9.20 -3.43
N ALA A 20 13.39 -9.50 -2.80
CA ALA A 20 14.15 -8.63 -1.93
C ALA A 20 14.47 -7.29 -2.60
N GLY A 21 13.58 -6.33 -2.51
CA GLY A 21 13.94 -4.92 -2.55
C GLY A 21 14.63 -4.62 -1.23
N ALA A 22 15.87 -4.14 -1.29
CA ALA A 22 16.67 -3.81 -0.12
C ALA A 22 16.00 -2.68 0.68
N ALA A 23 14.98 -3.01 1.47
CA ALA A 23 14.52 -2.15 2.52
C ALA A 23 15.54 -2.27 3.65
N LEU A 24 16.25 -1.22 3.94
CA LEU A 24 17.04 -1.04 5.15
C LEU A 24 16.06 -1.02 6.33
N ALA A 25 15.65 -2.20 6.75
CA ALA A 25 14.74 -2.40 7.85
C ALA A 25 15.52 -2.47 9.16
N GLN A 26 15.02 -1.81 10.16
CA GLN A 26 15.32 -2.04 11.57
C GLN A 26 15.08 -3.51 11.93
N PRO A 27 15.87 -4.09 12.86
CA PRO A 27 15.77 -5.49 13.16
C PRO A 27 14.47 -5.83 13.87
N PHE A 28 13.55 -6.45 13.14
CA PHE A 28 12.50 -7.26 13.78
C PHE A 28 13.17 -8.44 14.48
N PRO A 29 12.82 -8.77 15.71
CA PRO A 29 13.19 -10.05 16.29
C PRO A 29 12.52 -11.15 15.47
N GLY A 30 13.26 -11.74 14.54
CA GLY A 30 12.76 -12.74 13.62
C GLY A 30 12.58 -12.34 12.16
N GLY A 31 12.85 -11.12 11.77
CA GLY A 31 12.56 -10.46 10.48
C GLY A 31 12.41 -11.31 9.21
N LEU A 32 12.00 -10.72 8.11
CA LEU A 32 11.78 -11.40 6.81
C LEU A 32 12.78 -12.50 6.46
N PRO A 33 14.12 -12.38 6.74
CA PRO A 33 15.07 -13.47 6.55
C PRO A 33 14.80 -14.70 7.43
N ALA A 34 14.35 -14.52 8.68
CA ALA A 34 14.03 -15.64 9.56
C ALA A 34 12.75 -16.34 9.11
N CYS A 35 11.72 -15.61 8.71
CA CYS A 35 10.50 -16.14 8.13
C CYS A 35 10.76 -16.91 6.83
N LEU A 36 11.63 -16.42 5.96
CA LEU A 36 12.06 -17.13 4.73
C LEU A 36 12.86 -18.40 5.06
N ALA A 37 13.70 -18.37 6.10
CA ALA A 37 14.44 -19.54 6.53
C ALA A 37 13.50 -20.61 7.10
N GLU A 38 12.50 -20.24 7.90
CA GLU A 38 11.47 -21.15 8.40
C GLU A 38 10.61 -21.73 7.28
N LEU A 39 10.27 -20.92 6.27
CA LEU A 39 9.55 -21.38 5.08
C LEU A 39 10.36 -22.38 4.26
N HIS A 40 11.66 -22.17 4.08
CA HIS A 40 12.54 -23.12 3.43
C HIS A 40 12.66 -24.43 4.21
N THR A 41 12.77 -24.37 5.55
CA THR A 41 12.81 -25.55 6.42
C THR A 41 11.50 -26.32 6.30
N CYS A 42 10.37 -25.66 6.38
CA CYS A 42 9.06 -26.26 6.24
C CYS A 42 8.85 -26.91 4.85
N HIS A 43 9.35 -26.29 3.79
CA HIS A 43 9.32 -26.88 2.45
C HIS A 43 10.17 -28.14 2.33
N ALA A 44 11.35 -28.16 2.97
CA ALA A 44 12.22 -29.32 3.02
C ALA A 44 11.58 -30.47 3.82
N ASP A 45 10.97 -30.15 4.98
CA ASP A 45 10.27 -31.10 5.82
C ASP A 45 9.06 -31.71 5.10
N LEU A 46 8.29 -30.89 4.37
CA LEU A 46 7.20 -31.35 3.53
C LEU A 46 7.66 -32.28 2.42
N GLY A 47 8.81 -31.99 1.79
CA GLY A 47 9.45 -32.87 0.81
C GLY A 47 9.85 -34.22 1.39
N THR A 48 10.42 -34.22 2.59
CA THR A 48 10.80 -35.43 3.32
C THR A 48 9.57 -36.25 3.71
N CYS A 49 8.53 -35.59 4.15
CA CYS A 49 7.26 -36.20 4.54
C CYS A 49 6.53 -36.85 3.34
N THR A 50 6.50 -36.17 2.20
CA THR A 50 5.95 -36.73 0.95
C THR A 50 6.71 -37.97 0.50
N THR A 51 8.05 -37.92 0.56
CA THR A 51 8.88 -39.07 0.19
C THR A 51 8.63 -40.27 1.12
N ALA A 52 8.49 -40.04 2.43
CA ALA A 52 8.17 -41.10 3.39
C ALA A 52 6.80 -41.69 3.13
N LEU A 53 5.78 -40.91 2.78
CA LEU A 53 4.45 -41.36 2.40
C LEU A 53 4.45 -42.21 1.11
N ASP A 54 5.24 -41.81 0.12
CA ASP A 54 5.37 -42.56 -1.14
C ASP A 54 6.04 -43.93 -0.93
N VAL A 55 7.08 -44.02 -0.09
CA VAL A 55 7.73 -45.28 0.29
C VAL A 55 6.72 -46.20 1.03
N ARG A 56 5.95 -45.65 1.98
CA ARG A 56 4.97 -46.43 2.74
C ARG A 56 3.79 -46.86 1.86
N SER A 57 3.43 -46.10 0.85
CA SER A 57 2.42 -46.50 -0.13
C SER A 57 2.86 -47.69 -0.98
N ALA A 58 4.16 -47.74 -1.34
CA ALA A 58 4.75 -48.88 -2.05
C ALA A 58 4.77 -50.15 -1.16
N ASP A 59 5.13 -50.02 0.11
CA ASP A 59 5.09 -51.11 1.10
C ASP A 59 3.67 -51.66 1.26
N LEU A 60 2.65 -50.80 1.31
CA LEU A 60 1.23 -51.20 1.35
C LEU A 60 0.82 -51.96 0.07
N GLY A 61 1.29 -51.54 -1.09
CA GLY A 61 1.07 -52.24 -2.35
C GLY A 61 1.66 -53.65 -2.35
N THR A 62 2.85 -53.79 -1.79
CA THR A 62 3.51 -55.12 -1.62
C THR A 62 2.73 -56.01 -0.64
N CYS A 63 2.22 -55.45 0.42
CA CYS A 63 1.39 -56.18 1.41
C CYS A 63 0.01 -56.62 0.83
N ALA A 64 -0.60 -55.80 0.01
CA ALA A 64 -1.84 -56.12 -0.66
C ALA A 64 -1.66 -57.28 -1.68
N THR A 65 -0.51 -57.31 -2.40
CA THR A 65 -0.16 -58.43 -3.30
C THR A 65 0.12 -59.73 -2.53
N ALA A 66 0.69 -59.67 -1.32
CA ALA A 66 0.93 -60.84 -0.47
C ALA A 66 -0.36 -61.46 0.07
N LEU A 67 -1.42 -60.66 0.22
CA LEU A 67 -2.77 -61.15 0.64
C LEU A 67 -3.50 -61.97 -0.44
N ASP A 68 -3.11 -61.84 -1.71
CA ASP A 68 -3.71 -62.59 -2.84
C ASP A 68 -3.14 -64.01 -3.06
N VAL A 69 -2.15 -64.43 -2.23
CA VAL A 69 -1.55 -65.75 -2.33
C VAL A 69 -2.34 -66.77 -1.52
N SER A 70 -2.72 -67.82 -2.22
CA SER A 70 -3.60 -68.92 -1.89
C SER A 70 -3.44 -69.58 -0.51
N SER A 71 -4.48 -70.21 -0.02
CA SER A 71 -4.73 -70.84 1.29
C SER A 71 -3.74 -71.94 1.74
N ALA A 72 -2.64 -72.15 1.05
CA ALA A 72 -1.61 -73.16 1.44
C ALA A 72 -0.59 -72.62 2.50
N ASP A 73 -0.56 -71.30 2.78
CA ASP A 73 0.45 -70.70 3.65
C ASP A 73 -0.14 -69.68 4.66
N LEU A 74 -1.17 -70.11 5.34
CA LEU A 74 -1.84 -69.30 6.41
C LEU A 74 -0.90 -68.74 7.46
N GLY A 75 0.22 -69.43 7.76
CA GLY A 75 1.23 -68.98 8.70
C GLY A 75 2.03 -67.77 8.14
N THR A 76 2.40 -67.84 6.90
CA THR A 76 3.13 -66.74 6.20
C THR A 76 2.20 -65.56 6.01
N CYS A 77 0.96 -65.80 5.59
CA CYS A 77 -0.05 -64.76 5.44
C CYS A 77 -0.36 -64.02 6.77
N ALA A 78 -0.42 -64.72 7.89
CA ALA A 78 -0.60 -64.11 9.20
C ALA A 78 0.58 -63.23 9.62
N THR A 79 1.80 -63.62 9.27
CA THR A 79 3.03 -62.84 9.52
C THR A 79 3.08 -61.60 8.64
N ASP A 80 2.73 -61.75 7.36
CA ASP A 80 2.66 -60.66 6.41
C ASP A 80 1.57 -59.63 6.77
N LEU A 81 0.41 -60.12 7.25
CA LEU A 81 -0.67 -59.28 7.73
C LEU A 81 -0.26 -58.49 8.99
N LYS A 82 0.52 -59.09 9.87
CA LYS A 82 1.06 -58.41 11.07
C LYS A 82 2.06 -57.35 10.69
N THR A 83 2.93 -57.63 9.70
CA THR A 83 3.91 -56.67 9.15
C THR A 83 3.17 -55.53 8.42
N CYS A 84 2.18 -55.84 7.61
CA CYS A 84 1.35 -54.88 6.93
C CYS A 84 0.62 -53.94 7.91
N ARG A 85 0.11 -54.48 9.01
CA ARG A 85 -0.55 -53.70 10.05
C ARG A 85 0.42 -52.77 10.78
N ALA A 86 1.64 -53.23 11.05
CA ALA A 86 2.68 -52.39 11.64
C ALA A 86 3.09 -51.25 10.68
N THR A 87 3.31 -51.56 9.40
CA THR A 87 3.64 -50.58 8.36
C THR A 87 2.53 -49.55 8.19
N LEU A 88 1.27 -49.97 8.25
CA LEU A 88 0.14 -49.05 8.19
C LEU A 88 0.09 -48.10 9.41
N SER A 89 0.36 -48.65 10.62
CA SER A 89 0.45 -47.83 11.82
C SER A 89 1.54 -46.77 11.74
N ASP A 90 2.73 -47.17 11.24
CA ASP A 90 3.84 -46.26 11.07
C ASP A 90 3.54 -45.19 10.01
N ALA A 91 2.87 -45.56 8.92
CA ALA A 91 2.42 -44.64 7.90
C ALA A 91 1.38 -43.63 8.45
N GLN A 92 0.47 -44.09 9.27
CA GLN A 92 -0.52 -43.23 9.94
C GLN A 92 0.15 -42.24 10.91
N GLN A 93 1.13 -42.71 11.67
CA GLN A 93 1.89 -41.85 12.58
C GLN A 93 2.72 -40.79 11.80
N SER A 94 3.36 -41.21 10.72
CA SER A 94 4.10 -40.30 9.85
C SER A 94 3.20 -39.24 9.19
N ALA A 95 2.01 -39.67 8.75
CA ALA A 95 1.01 -38.72 8.20
C ALA A 95 0.51 -37.75 9.27
N GLY A 96 0.34 -38.18 10.51
CA GLY A 96 -0.03 -37.32 11.63
C GLY A 96 1.03 -36.28 11.95
N SER A 97 2.31 -36.68 11.95
CA SER A 97 3.44 -35.76 12.11
C SER A 97 3.51 -34.72 10.97
N CYS A 98 3.38 -35.20 9.74
CA CYS A 98 3.37 -34.32 8.56
C CYS A 98 2.23 -33.30 8.59
N LEU A 99 1.06 -33.70 9.07
CA LEU A 99 -0.07 -32.78 9.23
C LEU A 99 0.19 -31.73 10.31
N ALA A 100 0.83 -32.13 11.41
CA ALA A 100 1.20 -31.20 12.50
C ALA A 100 2.22 -30.17 11.99
N ASP A 101 3.25 -30.61 11.24
CA ASP A 101 4.27 -29.73 10.65
C ASP A 101 3.65 -28.79 9.62
N LEU A 102 2.71 -29.25 8.80
CA LEU A 102 1.98 -28.42 7.86
C LEU A 102 1.13 -27.34 8.56
N ASN A 103 0.47 -27.69 9.66
CA ASN A 103 -0.31 -26.74 10.45
C ASN A 103 0.60 -25.68 11.11
N ALA A 104 1.75 -26.09 11.63
CA ALA A 104 2.73 -25.18 12.19
C ALA A 104 3.27 -24.22 11.11
N CYS A 105 3.56 -24.72 9.91
CA CYS A 105 3.98 -23.92 8.78
C CYS A 105 2.90 -22.91 8.33
N ALA A 106 1.64 -23.32 8.31
CA ALA A 106 0.53 -22.43 7.99
C ALA A 106 0.39 -21.30 9.03
N ALA A 107 0.52 -21.60 10.31
CA ALA A 107 0.49 -20.60 11.38
C ALA A 107 1.66 -19.60 11.28
N ASN A 108 2.86 -20.07 10.98
CA ASN A 108 4.03 -19.24 10.79
C ASN A 108 3.87 -18.32 9.55
N LEU A 109 3.27 -18.83 8.47
CA LEU A 109 2.97 -18.05 7.27
C LEU A 109 1.94 -16.95 7.56
N GLU A 110 0.91 -17.24 8.35
CA GLU A 110 -0.09 -16.26 8.76
C GLU A 110 0.52 -15.15 9.64
N THR A 111 1.41 -15.52 10.57
CA THR A 111 2.18 -14.57 11.36
C THR A 111 3.07 -13.71 10.46
N CYS A 112 3.79 -14.31 9.53
CA CYS A 112 4.66 -13.60 8.59
C CYS A 112 3.89 -12.65 7.69
N THR A 113 2.70 -13.02 7.20
CA THR A 113 1.85 -12.12 6.41
C THR A 113 1.29 -10.97 7.24
N THR A 114 0.98 -11.22 8.51
CA THR A 114 0.54 -10.18 9.45
C THR A 114 1.66 -9.18 9.74
N ASP A 115 2.87 -9.68 10.00
CA ASP A 115 4.07 -8.85 10.22
C ASP A 115 4.44 -8.05 8.98
N LEU A 116 4.34 -8.64 7.79
CA LEU A 116 4.56 -7.95 6.52
C LEU A 116 3.53 -6.85 6.28
N SER A 117 2.26 -7.12 6.58
CA SER A 117 1.19 -6.12 6.50
C SER A 117 1.40 -4.99 7.50
N SER A 118 1.87 -5.31 8.71
CA SER A 118 2.24 -4.32 9.72
C SER A 118 3.45 -3.48 9.30
N CYS A 119 4.45 -4.09 8.67
CA CYS A 119 5.59 -3.39 8.07
C CYS A 119 5.18 -2.43 6.95
N HIS A 120 4.23 -2.80 6.12
CA HIS A 120 3.69 -1.93 5.06
C HIS A 120 2.79 -0.82 5.64
N ALA A 121 2.04 -1.11 6.70
CA ALA A 121 1.13 -0.16 7.33
C ALA A 121 1.84 0.86 8.23
N THR A 122 3.07 0.61 8.64
CA THR A 122 3.84 1.51 9.48
C THR A 122 5.06 1.99 8.71
N PRO A 123 5.02 3.20 8.12
CA PRO A 123 6.23 3.83 7.62
C PRO A 123 7.25 3.84 8.76
N PRO A 124 8.55 3.59 8.51
CA PRO A 124 9.55 3.65 9.56
C PRO A 124 9.42 4.99 10.27
N ALA A 125 9.37 4.95 11.60
CA ALA A 125 9.25 6.15 12.43
C ALA A 125 10.41 7.10 12.05
N GLY A 126 10.07 8.21 11.37
CA GLY A 126 11.04 9.18 10.88
C GLY A 126 10.91 9.58 9.41
N THR A 127 10.12 8.90 8.57
CA THR A 127 9.85 9.37 7.21
C THR A 127 8.68 10.34 7.22
N THR A 128 8.98 11.62 7.15
CA THR A 128 7.99 12.71 7.02
C THR A 128 7.58 12.95 5.56
N PHE A 129 8.14 12.22 4.60
CA PHE A 129 7.75 12.34 3.20
C PHE A 129 6.49 11.55 2.91
N SER A 130 5.49 12.23 2.34
CA SER A 130 4.30 11.55 1.81
C SER A 130 4.66 10.71 0.58
N ALA A 131 4.00 9.56 0.45
CA ALA A 131 4.04 8.78 -0.78
C ALA A 131 3.45 9.60 -1.94
N SER A 132 3.77 9.22 -3.17
CA SER A 132 3.21 9.88 -4.36
C SER A 132 1.71 9.63 -4.54
N GLY A 133 1.18 8.59 -3.89
CA GLY A 133 -0.18 8.10 -4.05
C GLY A 133 -0.33 7.12 -5.21
N GLN A 134 0.71 6.88 -6.02
CA GLN A 134 0.63 5.99 -7.18
C GLN A 134 0.55 4.52 -6.74
N THR A 135 -0.42 3.80 -7.29
CA THR A 135 -0.68 2.37 -7.03
C THR A 135 -0.71 1.54 -8.31
N THR A 136 -0.77 2.20 -9.46
CA THR A 136 -0.80 1.56 -10.77
C THR A 136 0.59 1.56 -11.41
N CYS A 137 0.89 0.51 -12.18
CA CYS A 137 2.13 0.38 -12.92
C CYS A 137 1.87 0.24 -14.42
N TRP A 138 2.76 0.81 -15.24
CA TRP A 138 2.64 0.80 -16.70
C TRP A 138 3.92 0.33 -17.35
N ASN A 139 3.80 -0.32 -18.50
CA ASN A 139 4.94 -0.57 -19.38
C ASN A 139 5.30 0.70 -20.19
N SER A 140 6.38 0.64 -20.95
CA SER A 140 6.86 1.76 -21.79
C SER A 140 5.89 2.20 -22.89
N SER A 141 4.84 1.42 -23.17
CA SER A 141 3.78 1.74 -24.12
C SER A 141 2.52 2.30 -23.44
N GLY A 142 2.55 2.55 -22.12
CA GLY A 142 1.43 3.08 -21.34
C GLY A 142 0.32 2.05 -21.06
N VAL A 143 0.60 0.77 -21.19
CA VAL A 143 -0.36 -0.31 -20.86
C VAL A 143 -0.18 -0.67 -19.38
N VAL A 144 -1.29 -0.76 -18.63
CA VAL A 144 -1.30 -1.19 -17.23
C VAL A 144 -0.78 -2.62 -17.13
N ILE A 145 0.12 -2.84 -16.19
CA ILE A 145 0.74 -4.14 -15.90
C ILE A 145 0.67 -4.43 -14.39
N PRO A 146 0.80 -5.71 -13.97
CA PRO A 146 0.99 -6.04 -12.56
C PRO A 146 2.22 -5.34 -12.01
N CYS A 147 2.09 -4.69 -10.84
CA CYS A 147 3.18 -3.92 -10.24
C CYS A 147 4.31 -4.78 -9.69
N ALA A 148 3.99 -5.97 -9.16
CA ALA A 148 4.93 -6.82 -8.43
C ALA A 148 6.26 -7.06 -9.18
N GLY A 149 7.35 -6.62 -8.57
CA GLY A 149 8.71 -6.79 -9.10
C GLY A 149 9.12 -5.81 -10.21
N THR A 150 8.30 -4.78 -10.49
CA THR A 150 8.65 -3.76 -11.49
C THR A 150 9.63 -2.71 -10.96
N GLY A 151 9.66 -2.50 -9.63
CA GLY A 151 10.40 -1.42 -8.99
C GLY A 151 9.83 -0.03 -9.25
N GLN A 152 8.67 0.07 -9.91
CA GLN A 152 7.95 1.34 -10.07
C GLN A 152 7.36 1.79 -8.73
N ASP A 153 6.95 3.03 -8.64
CA ASP A 153 6.40 3.58 -7.40
C ASP A 153 5.11 2.86 -6.97
N GLY A 154 4.26 2.44 -7.91
CA GLY A 154 3.09 1.60 -7.62
C GLY A 154 3.41 0.23 -7.01
N ASP A 155 4.63 -0.28 -7.19
CA ASP A 155 5.14 -1.51 -6.57
C ASP A 155 5.73 -1.23 -5.18
N THR A 156 6.56 -0.21 -5.06
CA THR A 156 7.30 0.12 -3.84
C THR A 156 6.47 0.89 -2.83
N GLN A 157 5.59 1.78 -3.30
CA GLN A 157 4.75 2.68 -2.51
C GLN A 157 5.52 3.34 -1.35
N ALA A 158 6.73 3.82 -1.66
CA ALA A 158 7.64 4.37 -0.66
C ALA A 158 7.10 5.69 -0.07
N GLY A 159 7.25 5.87 1.23
CA GLY A 159 6.77 7.04 1.96
C GLY A 159 5.53 6.77 2.81
N ALA A 160 5.05 7.80 3.50
CA ALA A 160 3.82 7.73 4.27
C ALA A 160 2.60 7.75 3.32
N PRO A 161 1.69 6.76 3.36
CA PRO A 161 0.48 6.79 2.55
C PRO A 161 -0.29 8.11 2.72
N LEU A 162 -0.83 8.66 1.64
CA LEU A 162 -1.64 9.87 1.71
C LEU A 162 -2.84 9.63 2.63
N SER A 163 -3.03 10.50 3.62
CA SER A 163 -4.05 10.32 4.65
C SER A 163 -4.62 11.66 5.07
N TYR A 164 -5.90 11.86 4.77
CA TYR A 164 -6.62 13.11 4.99
C TYR A 164 -7.94 12.89 5.71
N THR A 165 -8.43 13.91 6.38
CA THR A 165 -9.79 13.95 6.96
C THR A 165 -10.46 15.27 6.61
N ASP A 166 -11.65 15.21 6.03
CA ASP A 166 -12.55 16.36 5.94
C ASP A 166 -13.11 16.65 7.35
N ASN A 167 -12.79 17.81 7.89
CA ASN A 167 -13.19 18.19 9.26
C ASN A 167 -14.67 18.64 9.35
N GLY A 168 -15.33 18.83 8.21
CA GLY A 168 -16.73 19.28 8.15
C GLY A 168 -16.94 20.77 8.44
N ASP A 169 -15.88 21.50 8.70
CA ASP A 169 -15.88 22.95 9.03
C ASP A 169 -15.32 23.82 7.87
N GLY A 170 -15.11 23.23 6.71
CA GLY A 170 -14.50 23.88 5.55
C GLY A 170 -13.00 23.64 5.44
N THR A 171 -12.46 22.72 6.25
CA THR A 171 -11.03 22.40 6.25
C THR A 171 -10.78 20.91 6.06
N ILE A 172 -9.54 20.58 5.67
CA ILE A 172 -9.03 19.20 5.53
C ILE A 172 -7.75 19.07 6.34
N SER A 173 -7.70 18.11 7.26
CA SER A 173 -6.48 17.75 7.99
C SER A 173 -5.63 16.77 7.19
N ASP A 174 -4.34 17.06 7.06
CA ASP A 174 -3.31 16.15 6.56
C ASP A 174 -2.62 15.46 7.74
N HIS A 175 -2.78 14.14 7.83
CA HIS A 175 -2.25 13.36 8.94
C HIS A 175 -0.73 13.16 8.88
N ASN A 176 -0.12 13.29 7.70
CA ASN A 176 1.32 13.14 7.53
C ASN A 176 2.08 14.40 7.90
N THR A 177 1.64 15.55 7.41
CA THR A 177 2.33 16.84 7.59
C THR A 177 1.82 17.66 8.78
N LYS A 178 0.68 17.28 9.36
CA LYS A 178 -0.05 18.03 10.39
C LYS A 178 -0.52 19.41 9.91
N LEU A 179 -0.57 19.58 8.60
CA LEU A 179 -1.15 20.75 7.97
C LEU A 179 -2.67 20.66 7.96
N VAL A 180 -3.32 21.81 8.05
CA VAL A 180 -4.76 21.97 7.85
C VAL A 180 -4.98 22.84 6.63
N TRP A 181 -5.72 22.33 5.66
CA TRP A 181 -5.94 22.93 4.35
C TRP A 181 -7.31 23.56 4.25
N GLU A 182 -7.40 24.72 3.62
CA GLU A 182 -8.65 25.31 3.17
C GLU A 182 -9.32 24.39 2.14
N LYS A 183 -10.61 24.07 2.31
CA LYS A 183 -11.45 23.53 1.23
C LYS A 183 -11.80 24.66 0.27
N LYS A 184 -11.93 24.35 -1.01
CA LYS A 184 -12.42 25.29 -2.01
C LYS A 184 -13.85 24.93 -2.38
N GLY A 185 -14.68 25.93 -2.57
CA GLY A 185 -16.02 25.81 -3.10
C GLY A 185 -16.11 26.24 -4.57
N SER A 186 -17.35 26.45 -5.03
CA SER A 186 -17.67 27.03 -6.35
C SER A 186 -18.93 27.89 -6.28
N ASP A 187 -19.12 28.61 -5.17
CA ASP A 187 -20.32 29.35 -4.79
C ASP A 187 -20.16 30.88 -4.89
N GLY A 188 -19.06 31.36 -5.42
CA GLY A 188 -18.73 32.79 -5.52
C GLY A 188 -18.21 33.42 -4.22
N SER A 189 -18.05 32.65 -3.14
CA SER A 189 -17.44 33.12 -1.91
C SER A 189 -15.92 33.30 -2.07
N ILE A 190 -15.24 33.82 -1.02
CA ILE A 190 -13.78 33.93 -0.99
C ILE A 190 -13.10 32.57 -1.25
N HIS A 191 -13.79 31.48 -0.95
CA HIS A 191 -13.30 30.11 -1.14
C HIS A 191 -13.52 29.58 -2.57
N ASP A 192 -14.10 30.36 -3.48
CA ASP A 192 -14.39 29.87 -4.83
C ASP A 192 -13.11 29.48 -5.57
N VAL A 193 -13.08 28.25 -6.08
CA VAL A 193 -11.95 27.68 -6.80
C VAL A 193 -11.63 28.39 -8.11
N ASN A 194 -12.57 29.17 -8.66
CA ASN A 194 -12.38 29.92 -9.89
C ASN A 194 -11.70 31.28 -9.66
N PHE A 195 -11.63 31.77 -8.43
CA PHE A 195 -10.92 33.00 -8.14
C PHE A 195 -9.43 32.85 -8.34
N VAL A 196 -8.85 33.83 -9.00
CA VAL A 196 -7.44 33.91 -9.32
C VAL A 196 -6.83 35.22 -8.82
N TYR A 197 -5.58 35.16 -8.38
CA TYR A 197 -4.87 36.27 -7.77
C TYR A 197 -3.49 36.41 -8.38
N THR A 198 -3.00 37.65 -8.52
CA THR A 198 -1.55 37.85 -8.64
C THR A 198 -0.88 37.33 -7.36
N TRP A 199 0.41 37.02 -7.44
CA TRP A 199 1.12 36.51 -6.26
C TRP A 199 1.02 37.45 -5.05
N ALA A 200 1.10 38.75 -5.25
CA ALA A 200 0.94 39.75 -4.19
C ALA A 200 -0.49 39.73 -3.59
N ASN A 201 -1.50 39.63 -4.46
CA ASN A 201 -2.91 39.60 -4.02
C ASN A 201 -3.29 38.27 -3.35
N ALA A 202 -2.55 37.18 -3.60
CA ALA A 202 -2.71 35.94 -2.83
C ALA A 202 -2.56 36.21 -1.32
N PHE A 203 -1.59 37.02 -0.92
CA PHE A 203 -1.39 37.42 0.47
C PHE A 203 -2.33 38.55 0.91
N ALA A 204 -2.34 39.64 0.14
CA ALA A 204 -3.02 40.90 0.53
C ALA A 204 -4.54 40.79 0.47
N VAL A 205 -5.09 39.88 -0.33
CA VAL A 205 -6.52 39.71 -0.50
C VAL A 205 -6.99 38.36 0.08
N HIS A 206 -6.57 37.24 -0.51
CA HIS A 206 -7.10 35.94 -0.13
C HIS A 206 -6.76 35.59 1.32
N ILE A 207 -5.46 35.52 1.65
CA ILE A 207 -5.01 35.15 3.02
C ILE A 207 -5.49 36.17 4.05
N ALA A 208 -5.37 37.47 3.74
CA ALA A 208 -5.82 38.51 4.66
C ALA A 208 -7.33 38.43 4.97
N THR A 209 -8.14 38.09 3.96
CA THR A 209 -9.61 37.92 4.15
C THR A 209 -9.93 36.71 5.02
N LEU A 210 -9.26 35.55 4.81
CA LEU A 210 -9.47 34.36 5.66
C LEU A 210 -9.15 34.64 7.11
N ASN A 211 -8.01 35.31 7.39
CA ASN A 211 -7.60 35.65 8.74
C ASN A 211 -8.52 36.69 9.37
N ALA A 212 -8.94 37.72 8.63
CA ALA A 212 -9.89 38.71 9.13
C ALA A 212 -11.28 38.11 9.44
N ALA A 213 -11.69 37.10 8.68
CA ALA A 213 -12.92 36.36 8.90
C ALA A 213 -12.82 35.30 10.00
N ASN A 214 -11.64 35.08 10.58
CA ASN A 214 -11.39 34.00 11.53
C ASN A 214 -11.88 32.63 11.00
N PHE A 215 -11.53 32.33 9.75
CA PHE A 215 -12.05 31.16 9.02
C PHE A 215 -11.81 29.85 9.78
N ALA A 216 -12.84 29.07 9.98
CA ALA A 216 -12.85 27.83 10.78
C ALA A 216 -12.31 28.05 12.22
N GLY A 217 -12.46 29.26 12.78
CA GLY A 217 -11.98 29.62 14.12
C GLY A 217 -10.47 29.95 14.19
N HIS A 218 -9.84 30.26 13.06
CA HIS A 218 -8.39 30.47 12.97
C HIS A 218 -8.02 31.74 12.20
N ASP A 219 -6.96 32.42 12.65
CA ASP A 219 -6.42 33.65 12.07
C ASP A 219 -4.94 33.53 11.63
N ASP A 220 -4.42 32.31 11.58
CA ASP A 220 -3.04 31.98 11.22
C ASP A 220 -2.93 31.32 9.82
N TRP A 221 -3.92 31.55 8.94
CA TRP A 221 -3.89 31.10 7.57
C TRP A 221 -2.75 31.76 6.79
N ARG A 222 -2.09 30.99 5.97
CA ARG A 222 -0.97 31.45 5.14
C ARG A 222 -0.98 30.77 3.77
N LEU A 223 -0.22 31.33 2.82
CA LEU A 223 0.05 30.66 1.57
C LEU A 223 1.04 29.51 1.82
N PRO A 224 0.78 28.30 1.31
CA PRO A 224 1.71 27.18 1.48
C PRO A 224 3.04 27.45 0.78
N ASN A 225 4.13 26.93 1.30
CA ASN A 225 5.36 26.84 0.53
C ASN A 225 5.23 25.79 -0.58
N VAL A 226 6.18 25.76 -1.53
CA VAL A 226 6.07 24.88 -2.71
C VAL A 226 6.05 23.38 -2.33
N ARG A 227 6.77 22.98 -1.28
CA ARG A 227 6.80 21.58 -0.83
C ARG A 227 5.51 21.19 -0.14
N GLU A 228 4.96 22.08 0.67
CA GLU A 228 3.65 21.88 1.29
C GLU A 228 2.56 21.76 0.23
N LEU A 229 2.54 22.67 -0.75
CA LEU A 229 1.53 22.63 -1.81
C LEU A 229 1.64 21.37 -2.66
N GLN A 230 2.86 20.92 -2.94
CA GLN A 230 3.11 19.68 -3.68
C GLN A 230 2.70 18.43 -2.88
N SER A 231 2.70 18.47 -1.55
CA SER A 231 2.41 17.30 -0.71
C SER A 231 0.97 16.80 -0.85
N ILE A 232 0.05 17.61 -1.36
CA ILE A 232 -1.33 17.18 -1.63
C ILE A 232 -1.54 16.67 -3.07
N ALA A 233 -0.49 16.66 -3.90
CA ALA A 233 -0.55 16.01 -5.20
C ALA A 233 -0.61 14.49 -5.04
N ASN A 234 -1.60 13.88 -5.71
CA ASN A 234 -1.75 12.44 -5.80
C ASN A 234 -1.51 12.03 -7.25
N TYR A 235 -0.38 11.38 -7.51
CA TYR A 235 0.06 11.02 -8.86
C TYR A 235 -0.65 9.78 -9.44
N GLU A 236 -1.55 9.14 -8.68
CA GLU A 236 -2.50 8.17 -9.23
C GLU A 236 -3.61 8.86 -10.02
N ASN A 237 -3.89 10.12 -9.69
CA ASN A 237 -4.99 10.89 -10.26
C ASN A 237 -4.51 11.90 -11.31
N PHE A 238 -5.39 12.19 -12.24
CA PHE A 238 -5.15 13.17 -13.30
C PHE A 238 -6.39 14.04 -13.49
N ASN A 239 -6.18 15.35 -13.58
CA ASN A 239 -7.22 16.32 -13.95
C ASN A 239 -8.45 16.39 -12.99
N PRO A 240 -8.29 16.61 -11.67
CA PRO A 240 -7.08 17.04 -10.99
C PRO A 240 -6.30 15.91 -10.30
N SER A 241 -5.00 16.11 -10.12
CA SER A 241 -4.07 15.22 -9.46
C SER A 241 -4.09 15.40 -7.94
N VAL A 242 -5.22 15.14 -7.30
CA VAL A 242 -5.40 15.20 -5.83
C VAL A 242 -6.23 14.03 -5.34
N SER A 243 -6.17 13.74 -4.05
CA SER A 243 -7.04 12.76 -3.40
C SER A 243 -8.49 13.27 -3.32
N SER A 244 -9.44 12.34 -3.13
CA SER A 244 -10.87 12.61 -3.16
C SER A 244 -11.33 13.70 -2.19
N GLU A 245 -10.67 13.81 -1.03
CA GLU A 245 -10.98 14.81 -0.01
C GLU A 245 -10.80 16.25 -0.53
N PHE A 246 -9.92 16.44 -1.50
CA PHE A 246 -9.68 17.74 -2.13
C PHE A 246 -10.54 17.99 -3.36
N ASN A 247 -11.24 16.97 -3.88
CA ASN A 247 -12.10 17.11 -5.05
C ASN A 247 -13.30 16.15 -4.99
N THR A 248 -14.27 16.48 -4.17
CA THR A 248 -15.51 15.73 -4.01
C THR A 248 -16.71 16.67 -3.98
N ALA A 249 -17.84 16.22 -4.51
CA ALA A 249 -19.11 16.96 -4.55
C ALA A 249 -18.95 18.41 -5.08
N CYS A 250 -18.01 18.66 -5.99
CA CYS A 250 -17.74 19.95 -6.60
C CYS A 250 -18.81 20.27 -7.67
N THR A 251 -19.99 20.74 -7.23
CA THR A 251 -21.05 21.16 -8.15
C THR A 251 -20.85 22.62 -8.55
N PRO A 252 -20.61 22.92 -9.84
CA PRO A 252 -20.38 24.28 -10.31
C PRO A 252 -21.48 25.25 -9.88
N GLY A 253 -21.09 26.38 -9.28
CA GLY A 253 -21.99 27.43 -8.82
C GLY A 253 -22.78 27.12 -7.53
N ALA A 254 -22.56 25.96 -6.89
CA ALA A 254 -23.34 25.55 -5.73
C ALA A 254 -22.52 24.92 -4.59
N ALA A 255 -21.34 24.39 -4.85
CA ALA A 255 -20.54 23.75 -3.82
C ALA A 255 -19.93 24.78 -2.86
N THR A 256 -20.37 24.78 -1.61
CA THR A 256 -19.73 25.53 -0.52
C THR A 256 -18.61 24.68 0.09
N VAL A 257 -17.71 25.27 0.88
CA VAL A 257 -16.67 24.54 1.63
C VAL A 257 -17.24 23.52 2.64
N LEU A 258 -18.52 23.63 2.99
CA LEU A 258 -19.21 22.68 3.88
C LEU A 258 -19.86 21.53 3.13
N THR A 259 -20.23 21.71 1.87
CA THR A 259 -20.96 20.72 1.07
C THR A 259 -20.10 20.00 0.04
N GLY A 260 -18.93 20.54 -0.29
CA GLY A 260 -18.02 19.97 -1.27
C GLY A 260 -16.58 20.41 -1.06
N SER A 261 -15.70 19.90 -1.88
CA SER A 261 -14.31 20.33 -1.98
C SER A 261 -13.92 20.35 -3.45
N CYS A 262 -13.41 21.47 -3.93
CA CYS A 262 -13.11 21.67 -5.34
C CYS A 262 -11.62 21.86 -5.57
N THR A 263 -11.09 21.21 -6.59
CA THR A 263 -9.75 21.49 -7.14
C THR A 263 -9.87 21.54 -8.66
N THR A 264 -9.40 22.62 -9.25
CA THR A 264 -9.28 22.69 -10.73
C THR A 264 -7.91 22.21 -11.14
N ALA A 265 -7.82 21.60 -12.31
CA ALA A 265 -6.60 21.18 -12.97
C ALA A 265 -5.83 22.40 -13.54
N ALA A 266 -5.34 23.24 -12.65
CA ALA A 266 -4.68 24.51 -13.01
C ALA A 266 -3.57 24.86 -12.01
N GLN A 267 -2.93 26.01 -12.22
CA GLN A 267 -1.84 26.52 -11.39
C GLN A 267 -2.38 27.09 -10.07
N TYR A 268 -1.68 26.74 -8.99
CA TYR A 268 -1.90 27.30 -7.65
C TYR A 268 -0.61 27.89 -7.13
N TRP A 269 -0.67 29.11 -6.60
CA TRP A 269 0.49 29.82 -6.06
C TRP A 269 1.03 29.17 -4.79
N ALA A 270 2.36 29.04 -4.73
CA ALA A 270 3.08 28.85 -3.47
C ALA A 270 3.69 30.17 -3.00
N SER A 271 3.98 30.27 -1.69
CA SER A 271 4.67 31.43 -1.11
C SER A 271 6.15 31.53 -1.49
N THR A 272 6.72 30.46 -2.06
CA THR A 272 8.15 30.36 -2.37
C THR A 272 8.51 31.18 -3.60
N THR A 273 9.37 32.15 -3.43
CA THR A 273 9.96 32.94 -4.53
C THR A 273 11.07 32.13 -5.21
N SER A 274 11.21 32.28 -6.54
CA SER A 274 12.36 31.71 -7.25
C SER A 274 13.64 32.48 -6.88
N ALA A 275 14.63 31.75 -6.34
CA ALA A 275 15.93 32.34 -6.01
C ALA A 275 16.70 32.80 -7.26
N ARG A 276 16.49 32.14 -8.40
CA ARG A 276 17.11 32.48 -9.69
C ARG A 276 16.53 33.75 -10.30
N ALA A 277 15.22 33.96 -10.12
CA ALA A 277 14.48 35.09 -10.70
C ALA A 277 13.46 35.61 -9.68
N PRO A 278 13.80 36.57 -8.79
CA PRO A 278 12.93 37.02 -7.69
C PRO A 278 11.59 37.65 -8.11
N THR A 279 11.42 37.98 -9.39
CA THR A 279 10.13 38.37 -9.98
C THR A 279 9.23 37.21 -10.31
N PHE A 280 9.69 35.95 -10.08
CA PHE A 280 8.96 34.68 -10.24
C PHE A 280 8.71 34.04 -8.89
N ALA A 281 7.64 33.28 -8.80
CA ALA A 281 7.33 32.40 -7.68
C ALA A 281 6.97 31.00 -8.18
N TRP A 282 7.10 30.03 -7.31
CA TRP A 282 6.73 28.64 -7.59
C TRP A 282 5.23 28.48 -7.55
N ALA A 283 4.73 27.59 -8.39
CA ALA A 283 3.35 27.13 -8.40
C ALA A 283 3.30 25.63 -8.64
N VAL A 284 2.23 24.99 -8.16
CA VAL A 284 1.89 23.59 -8.46
C VAL A 284 0.73 23.58 -9.44
N ILE A 285 0.81 22.72 -10.45
CA ILE A 285 -0.22 22.55 -11.48
C ILE A 285 -0.96 21.26 -11.17
N PHE A 286 -2.20 21.36 -10.74
CA PHE A 286 -2.97 20.17 -10.35
C PHE A 286 -3.63 19.43 -11.52
N SER A 287 -3.22 19.67 -12.78
CA SER A 287 -3.54 18.72 -13.85
C SER A 287 -2.81 17.39 -13.65
N ASP A 288 -1.55 17.44 -13.21
CA ASP A 288 -0.62 16.32 -13.18
C ASP A 288 0.41 16.37 -12.02
N GLY A 289 0.32 17.37 -11.14
CA GLY A 289 1.25 17.56 -10.03
C GLY A 289 2.57 18.25 -10.38
N LEU A 290 2.68 18.84 -11.62
CA LEU A 290 3.87 19.53 -12.05
C LEU A 290 4.18 20.77 -11.21
N VAL A 291 5.45 20.98 -10.89
CA VAL A 291 5.95 22.16 -10.18
C VAL A 291 6.72 23.05 -11.16
N GLY A 292 6.36 24.33 -11.22
CA GLY A 292 7.00 25.29 -12.12
C GLY A 292 7.15 26.67 -11.49
N GLU A 293 8.04 27.50 -12.06
CA GLU A 293 8.21 28.91 -11.69
C GLU A 293 7.54 29.82 -12.72
N PHE A 294 6.76 30.79 -12.24
CA PHE A 294 5.98 31.70 -13.07
C PHE A 294 6.13 33.14 -12.60
N SER A 295 6.01 34.11 -13.54
CA SER A 295 6.02 35.52 -13.21
C SER A 295 4.93 35.83 -12.17
N LYS A 296 5.29 36.56 -11.12
CA LYS A 296 4.37 37.02 -10.06
C LYS A 296 3.24 37.93 -10.57
N ALA A 297 3.36 38.40 -11.80
CA ALA A 297 2.33 39.22 -12.47
C ALA A 297 1.19 38.36 -13.05
N PHE A 298 1.38 37.05 -13.22
CA PHE A 298 0.31 36.15 -13.63
C PHE A 298 -0.73 35.99 -12.53
N VAL A 299 -1.91 35.55 -12.88
CA VAL A 299 -3.00 35.28 -11.96
C VAL A 299 -3.25 33.78 -11.88
N PHE A 300 -3.12 33.22 -10.70
CA PHE A 300 -3.37 31.79 -10.42
C PHE A 300 -4.26 31.64 -9.20
N ARG A 301 -4.69 30.42 -8.99
CA ARG A 301 -5.52 30.03 -7.85
C ARG A 301 -4.71 29.99 -6.56
N VAL A 302 -5.42 30.00 -5.46
CA VAL A 302 -4.85 29.91 -4.11
C VAL A 302 -5.61 28.88 -3.30
N ARG A 303 -4.89 28.10 -2.54
CA ARG A 303 -5.41 27.29 -1.45
C ARG A 303 -4.59 27.60 -0.20
N ALA A 304 -5.24 28.07 0.83
CA ALA A 304 -4.58 28.42 2.08
C ALA A 304 -4.25 27.18 2.91
N VAL A 305 -3.27 27.32 3.78
CA VAL A 305 -2.84 26.30 4.73
C VAL A 305 -2.54 26.93 6.07
N ARG A 306 -2.66 26.16 7.16
CA ARG A 306 -2.20 26.52 8.49
C ARG A 306 -1.57 25.34 9.20
N GLY A 307 -0.95 25.56 10.36
CA GLY A 307 -0.27 24.51 11.12
C GLY A 307 1.01 24.05 10.42
N GLY A 308 1.33 22.78 10.61
CA GLY A 308 2.60 22.17 10.24
C GLY A 308 3.58 22.16 11.41
N LEU A 309 4.56 21.28 11.34
CA LEU A 309 5.62 21.15 12.36
C LEU A 309 6.71 22.19 12.15
#